data_e4f40a9fdcec30bfd407aff67685d349
#
_entry.id   e4f40a9fdcec30bfd407aff67685d349
#
_cell.length_a   1.000
_cell.length_b   1.000
_cell.length_c   1.000
_cell.angle_alpha   90.00
_cell.angle_beta   90.00
_cell.angle_gamma   90.00
#
_symmetry.space_group_name_H-M   'P 1'
#
loop_
_entity.id
_entity.type
_entity.pdbx_description
1 polymer ?
#
loop_
_entity_poly.entity_id
_entity_poly.type
_entity_poly.pdbx_seq_one_letter_code
_entity_poly.pdbx_strand_id
1 'polypeptide(L)'
;MFCFFTTGLLFSQPYNNFIPDVMNKINVSDYSSKFSKTLFLHPDSISIFPNFPVLISGNTFEGGIFCNMDDDPELEIVFNVGYTVQALKLNGTSVPGWPKTVSSYGLEGAPAFGDIDGDGFGEIVVTNHGLTSGGYIYAFKRDGTLLPGFPINHGYSTRTPVLGDINSDGKLEIIVNKRTYPTGSVYVYKYDGSILPGWPKQMANVPASSAAVGDINGDNIPEIVMESYNALYAWTATGDSIPGFPYYMPNGDVNSYSSPVLADVDNDNFREIVFGTHGSGGGGFVYVIKNNGTVLTGWPKATSNWVYGPPSVGYIDNDNVLDIAVGDQVLSGVPSDFVYAWNKDGIPLSGFPIGPVNAVNAQIVLADIDGDNNTELIFDDNSSTAGIGKYLVYNHDGSFNRNIETSGTSFFTTPCITDIYRNGILDIIGAGVTGTAPSQQTNIYLWNSGVAYVPSKVQTPMWQYNARHNGVYNNGDIVNVRENNTEYPGEYKLLQNYPNPFNPTTKISYNISKPGFVRISLYNVLGKEVLNMVNEQKQAGMYEYTLKAEMLNTGIYYYKMEINGFTSTKKMLLLK
;
A
#
# COMPACT_ATOMS: atom_id res chain seq x y z
N MET A 1 -9.13 -28.33 -12.35
CA MET A 1 -8.99 -29.47 -13.27
C MET A 1 -9.16 -28.97 -14.69
N PHE A 2 -8.12 -29.16 -15.48
CA PHE A 2 -7.96 -28.87 -16.91
C PHE A 2 -7.96 -27.43 -17.38
N CYS A 3 -6.75 -26.85 -17.41
CA CYS A 3 -6.32 -26.04 -18.54
C CYS A 3 -5.53 -26.96 -19.49
N PHE A 4 -6.15 -27.40 -20.58
CA PHE A 4 -5.44 -28.04 -21.67
C PHE A 4 -4.80 -26.97 -22.54
N PHE A 5 -3.47 -27.00 -22.61
CA PHE A 5 -2.69 -26.26 -23.58
C PHE A 5 -2.75 -26.90 -24.95
N THR A 6 -3.38 -26.24 -25.87
CA THR A 6 -2.99 -26.30 -27.29
C THR A 6 -2.66 -24.89 -27.69
N THR A 7 -1.44 -24.72 -28.18
CA THR A 7 -0.79 -23.54 -28.67
C THR A 7 -1.73 -22.43 -29.18
N GLY A 8 -1.74 -21.29 -28.55
CA GLY A 8 -2.09 -20.00 -29.16
C GLY A 8 -3.48 -19.45 -28.93
N LEU A 9 -4.41 -20.13 -28.25
CA LEU A 9 -5.83 -19.71 -28.19
C LEU A 9 -6.41 -19.46 -26.79
N LEU A 10 -5.66 -19.62 -25.71
CA LEU A 10 -6.20 -19.62 -24.33
C LEU A 10 -6.15 -18.26 -23.63
N PHE A 11 -5.62 -17.21 -24.24
CA PHE A 11 -5.55 -15.88 -23.63
C PHE A 11 -6.62 -14.90 -24.12
N SER A 12 -7.64 -15.39 -24.82
CA SER A 12 -8.80 -14.57 -25.19
C SER A 12 -9.87 -14.53 -24.09
N GLN A 13 -9.71 -15.29 -23.01
CA GLN A 13 -10.63 -15.19 -21.89
C GLN A 13 -10.21 -14.04 -20.99
N PRO A 14 -11.05 -13.03 -20.81
CA PRO A 14 -10.76 -11.93 -19.92
C PRO A 14 -10.71 -12.45 -18.48
N TYR A 15 -9.90 -11.82 -17.68
CA TYR A 15 -9.72 -12.03 -16.24
C TYR A 15 -11.05 -12.18 -15.47
N ASN A 16 -12.09 -11.44 -15.90
CA ASN A 16 -13.44 -11.50 -15.32
C ASN A 16 -14.13 -12.86 -15.40
N ASN A 17 -13.69 -13.77 -16.27
CA ASN A 17 -14.28 -15.11 -16.30
C ASN A 17 -13.65 -16.04 -15.26
N PHE A 18 -12.49 -15.70 -14.73
CA PHE A 18 -11.80 -16.52 -13.75
C PHE A 18 -12.25 -16.20 -12.32
N ILE A 19 -12.34 -14.92 -11.97
CA ILE A 19 -12.76 -14.50 -10.62
C ILE A 19 -14.25 -14.79 -10.35
N PRO A 20 -15.19 -14.44 -11.27
CA PRO A 20 -16.58 -14.84 -11.10
C PRO A 20 -16.79 -16.36 -10.99
N ASP A 21 -16.02 -17.16 -11.74
CA ASP A 21 -16.10 -18.63 -11.63
C ASP A 21 -15.62 -19.16 -10.28
N VAL A 22 -14.61 -18.55 -9.69
CA VAL A 22 -14.12 -18.90 -8.36
C VAL A 22 -15.12 -18.47 -7.30
N MET A 23 -15.61 -17.23 -7.36
CA MET A 23 -16.58 -16.69 -6.40
C MET A 23 -17.93 -17.42 -6.52
N ASN A 24 -18.33 -17.87 -7.69
CA ASN A 24 -19.55 -18.69 -7.89
C ASN A 24 -19.43 -20.12 -7.33
N LYS A 25 -18.22 -20.61 -7.06
CA LYS A 25 -17.99 -21.92 -6.42
C LYS A 25 -18.01 -21.86 -4.90
N ILE A 26 -17.95 -20.64 -4.31
CA ILE A 26 -18.04 -20.45 -2.87
C ILE A 26 -19.52 -20.45 -2.48
N ASN A 27 -19.99 -21.52 -1.88
CA ASN A 27 -21.37 -21.65 -1.43
C ASN A 27 -21.51 -21.13 0.01
N VAL A 28 -21.85 -19.85 0.16
CA VAL A 28 -21.84 -19.10 1.42
C VAL A 28 -23.18 -19.21 2.20
N SER A 29 -24.17 -19.97 1.70
CA SER A 29 -25.54 -19.93 2.20
C SER A 29 -25.75 -20.51 3.63
N ASP A 30 -24.78 -21.21 4.21
CA ASP A 30 -25.01 -21.94 5.45
C ASP A 30 -24.53 -21.28 6.75
N TYR A 31 -23.94 -20.07 6.70
CA TYR A 31 -23.26 -19.50 7.86
C TYR A 31 -23.87 -18.25 8.49
N SER A 32 -24.93 -17.68 7.94
CA SER A 32 -25.51 -16.43 8.48
C SER A 32 -26.20 -16.56 9.87
N SER A 33 -26.34 -17.78 10.41
CA SER A 33 -27.14 -18.02 11.63
C SER A 33 -26.35 -18.32 12.91
N LYS A 34 -25.02 -18.36 12.89
CA LYS A 34 -24.22 -18.84 14.03
C LYS A 34 -23.36 -17.82 14.78
N PHE A 35 -23.34 -16.55 14.38
CA PHE A 35 -22.58 -15.57 15.16
C PHE A 35 -23.44 -14.85 16.19
N SER A 36 -23.54 -15.44 17.38
CA SER A 36 -23.89 -14.73 18.60
C SER A 36 -22.68 -13.87 19.04
N LYS A 37 -22.90 -12.57 19.22
CA LYS A 37 -21.92 -11.65 19.79
C LYS A 37 -21.52 -12.10 21.20
N THR A 38 -20.45 -12.86 21.30
CA THR A 38 -19.79 -13.07 22.60
C THR A 38 -18.43 -12.37 22.53
N LEU A 39 -18.37 -11.18 23.11
CA LEU A 39 -17.11 -10.49 23.36
C LEU A 39 -16.30 -11.33 24.38
N PHE A 40 -15.26 -11.98 23.94
CA PHE A 40 -14.20 -12.45 24.82
C PHE A 40 -13.11 -11.38 24.86
N LEU A 41 -13.11 -10.58 25.91
CA LEU A 41 -12.02 -9.67 26.25
C LEU A 41 -10.84 -10.50 26.79
N HIS A 42 -9.96 -10.95 25.92
CA HIS A 42 -8.60 -11.32 26.32
C HIS A 42 -7.73 -10.07 26.21
N PRO A 43 -6.78 -9.80 27.12
CA PRO A 43 -5.92 -8.61 27.03
C PRO A 43 -5.05 -8.53 25.77
N ASP A 44 -5.03 -9.59 24.94
CA ASP A 44 -4.29 -9.68 23.68
C ASP A 44 -5.20 -9.76 22.45
N SER A 45 -6.47 -9.33 22.51
CA SER A 45 -7.40 -9.50 21.40
C SER A 45 -7.53 -8.21 20.57
N ILE A 46 -7.24 -8.33 19.28
CA ILE A 46 -7.63 -7.37 18.25
C ILE A 46 -9.15 -7.16 18.34
N SER A 47 -9.60 -5.92 18.55
CA SER A 47 -11.01 -5.57 18.75
C SER A 47 -11.57 -4.79 17.55
N ILE A 48 -12.81 -5.11 17.16
CA ILE A 48 -13.51 -4.37 16.10
C ILE A 48 -14.00 -3.03 16.67
N PHE A 49 -13.77 -1.94 15.95
CA PHE A 49 -14.31 -0.63 16.30
C PHE A 49 -15.85 -0.60 16.24
N PRO A 50 -16.50 0.22 17.07
CA PRO A 50 -17.94 0.44 16.99
C PRO A 50 -18.35 0.89 15.58
N ASN A 51 -19.52 0.43 15.10
CA ASN A 51 -20.07 0.67 13.75
C ASN A 51 -19.36 -0.04 12.60
N PHE A 52 -18.33 -0.84 12.86
CA PHE A 52 -17.75 -1.77 11.89
C PHE A 52 -18.20 -3.22 12.19
N PRO A 53 -18.30 -4.09 11.18
CA PRO A 53 -18.02 -3.83 9.77
C PRO A 53 -19.11 -2.98 9.10
N VAL A 54 -18.69 -2.17 8.11
CA VAL A 54 -19.61 -1.48 7.20
C VAL A 54 -19.93 -2.41 6.03
N LEU A 55 -21.23 -2.63 5.74
CA LEU A 55 -21.71 -3.53 4.70
C LEU A 55 -22.06 -2.75 3.43
N ILE A 56 -21.47 -3.14 2.31
CA ILE A 56 -21.66 -2.49 1.01
C ILE A 56 -21.94 -3.55 -0.05
N SER A 57 -22.95 -3.31 -0.90
CA SER A 57 -23.28 -4.23 -1.99
C SER A 57 -22.22 -4.23 -3.07
N GLY A 58 -21.75 -5.42 -3.45
CA GLY A 58 -20.69 -5.63 -4.43
C GLY A 58 -19.50 -6.38 -3.83
N ASN A 59 -18.54 -6.67 -4.66
CA ASN A 59 -17.25 -7.27 -4.31
C ASN A 59 -16.13 -6.24 -4.32
N THR A 60 -15.04 -6.53 -3.64
CA THR A 60 -13.81 -5.74 -3.65
C THR A 60 -12.61 -6.61 -3.97
N PHE A 61 -11.54 -6.00 -4.48
CA PHE A 61 -10.27 -6.67 -4.81
C PHE A 61 -9.09 -5.79 -4.40
N GLU A 62 -7.94 -6.41 -4.18
CA GLU A 62 -6.65 -5.79 -3.84
C GLU A 62 -6.62 -5.01 -2.51
N GLY A 63 -7.77 -4.69 -1.96
CA GLY A 63 -7.93 -3.98 -0.69
C GLY A 63 -8.34 -2.52 -0.84
N GLY A 64 -8.22 -1.79 0.25
CA GLY A 64 -8.45 -0.35 0.29
C GLY A 64 -7.17 0.42 0.50
N ILE A 65 -7.36 1.70 0.74
CA ILE A 65 -6.31 2.61 1.21
C ILE A 65 -6.86 3.43 2.38
N PHE A 66 -5.95 4.08 3.09
CA PHE A 66 -6.28 5.15 4.01
C PHE A 66 -5.62 6.44 3.53
N CYS A 67 -6.34 7.54 3.62
CA CYS A 67 -5.88 8.86 3.18
C CYS A 67 -6.67 9.96 3.88
N ASN A 68 -6.14 11.18 3.87
CA ASN A 68 -6.84 12.33 4.45
C ASN A 68 -7.74 12.96 3.38
N MET A 69 -9.05 12.77 3.54
CA MET A 69 -10.08 13.28 2.61
C MET A 69 -10.70 14.60 3.05
N ASP A 70 -10.36 15.10 4.25
CA ASP A 70 -10.88 16.37 4.76
C ASP A 70 -9.83 17.12 5.59
N ASP A 71 -10.21 18.10 6.38
CA ASP A 71 -9.25 18.96 7.10
C ASP A 71 -8.99 18.51 8.54
N ASP A 72 -9.60 17.39 8.96
CA ASP A 72 -9.31 16.85 10.29
C ASP A 72 -8.03 15.98 10.29
N PRO A 73 -7.45 15.66 11.45
CA PRO A 73 -6.20 14.90 11.49
C PRO A 73 -6.36 13.40 11.29
N GLU A 74 -7.58 12.88 11.37
CA GLU A 74 -7.87 11.46 11.18
C GLU A 74 -7.75 11.09 9.70
N LEU A 75 -7.59 9.82 9.40
CA LEU A 75 -7.58 9.34 8.02
C LEU A 75 -8.92 8.69 7.67
N GLU A 76 -9.34 8.82 6.44
CA GLU A 76 -10.49 8.12 5.91
C GLU A 76 -10.10 6.81 5.25
N ILE A 77 -11.07 5.91 5.17
CA ILE A 77 -10.95 4.59 4.55
C ILE A 77 -11.57 4.64 3.16
N VAL A 78 -10.81 4.33 2.12
CA VAL A 78 -11.30 4.32 0.74
C VAL A 78 -11.22 2.92 0.15
N PHE A 79 -12.33 2.46 -0.42
CA PHE A 79 -12.45 1.14 -1.07
C PHE A 79 -13.21 1.23 -2.39
N ASN A 80 -12.78 0.45 -3.35
CA ASN A 80 -13.56 0.13 -4.53
C ASN A 80 -14.47 -1.07 -4.23
N VAL A 81 -15.78 -0.90 -4.38
CA VAL A 81 -16.77 -1.98 -4.15
C VAL A 81 -17.75 -2.05 -5.31
N GLY A 82 -17.67 -3.09 -6.12
CA GLY A 82 -18.50 -3.27 -7.29
C GLY A 82 -18.33 -2.14 -8.32
N TYR A 83 -19.34 -1.27 -8.40
CA TYR A 83 -19.36 -0.10 -9.29
C TYR A 83 -19.19 1.23 -8.55
N THR A 84 -18.81 1.17 -7.27
CA THR A 84 -18.76 2.36 -6.42
C THR A 84 -17.41 2.53 -5.77
N VAL A 85 -16.95 3.77 -5.68
CA VAL A 85 -15.83 4.16 -4.83
C VAL A 85 -16.42 4.65 -3.51
N GLN A 86 -16.06 4.00 -2.43
CA GLN A 86 -16.48 4.32 -1.07
C GLN A 86 -15.41 5.14 -0.38
N ALA A 87 -15.80 6.19 0.34
CA ALA A 87 -14.95 6.90 1.28
C ALA A 87 -15.68 6.98 2.62
N LEU A 88 -15.10 6.41 3.65
CA LEU A 88 -15.71 6.22 4.96
C LEU A 88 -14.92 6.94 6.04
N LYS A 89 -15.64 7.64 6.91
CA LYS A 89 -15.11 8.15 8.17
C LYS A 89 -14.96 7.02 9.21
N LEU A 90 -14.20 7.25 10.25
CA LEU A 90 -13.91 6.28 11.30
C LEU A 90 -15.13 5.92 12.18
N ASN A 91 -16.23 6.64 12.04
CA ASN A 91 -17.51 6.28 12.64
C ASN A 91 -18.39 5.39 11.73
N GLY A 92 -17.85 4.94 10.58
CA GLY A 92 -18.55 4.10 9.60
C GLY A 92 -19.49 4.85 8.66
N THR A 93 -19.61 6.17 8.75
CA THR A 93 -20.43 6.97 7.83
C THR A 93 -19.62 7.39 6.60
N SER A 94 -20.30 7.67 5.49
CA SER A 94 -19.63 8.18 4.30
C SER A 94 -19.08 9.59 4.50
N VAL A 95 -17.95 9.87 3.88
CA VAL A 95 -17.42 11.23 3.72
C VAL A 95 -18.43 12.07 2.91
N PRO A 96 -18.65 13.35 3.21
CA PRO A 96 -19.53 14.20 2.41
C PRO A 96 -19.19 14.19 0.92
N GLY A 97 -20.18 13.96 0.08
CA GLY A 97 -20.00 13.82 -1.37
C GLY A 97 -19.75 12.39 -1.85
N TRP A 98 -19.56 11.43 -0.98
CA TRP A 98 -19.33 10.01 -1.29
C TRP A 98 -20.52 9.15 -0.87
N PRO A 99 -20.72 7.91 -1.43
CA PRO A 99 -19.89 7.26 -2.45
C PRO A 99 -20.08 7.81 -3.87
N LYS A 100 -19.13 7.46 -4.78
CA LYS A 100 -19.22 7.76 -6.21
C LYS A 100 -19.52 6.50 -7.01
N THR A 101 -20.50 6.57 -7.90
CA THR A 101 -20.78 5.48 -8.84
C THR A 101 -20.06 5.78 -10.15
N VAL A 102 -19.27 4.81 -10.62
CA VAL A 102 -18.67 4.82 -11.95
C VAL A 102 -19.64 4.25 -12.99
N SER A 103 -19.31 4.38 -14.26
CA SER A 103 -20.13 3.80 -15.35
C SER A 103 -20.18 2.27 -15.29
N SER A 104 -20.94 1.66 -16.16
CA SER A 104 -21.39 0.26 -16.20
C SER A 104 -20.33 -0.85 -16.17
N TYR A 105 -19.09 -0.56 -15.85
CA TYR A 105 -18.00 -1.52 -15.69
C TYR A 105 -17.51 -1.53 -14.24
N GLY A 106 -17.21 -2.73 -13.72
CA GLY A 106 -16.73 -2.91 -12.36
C GLY A 106 -15.35 -2.29 -12.09
N LEU A 107 -15.09 -2.05 -10.83
CA LEU A 107 -13.80 -1.64 -10.30
C LEU A 107 -13.09 -2.88 -9.76
N GLU A 108 -11.94 -3.24 -10.34
CA GLU A 108 -11.23 -4.48 -9.97
C GLU A 108 -9.87 -4.23 -9.32
N GLY A 109 -9.36 -3.01 -9.31
CA GLY A 109 -8.14 -2.62 -8.60
C GLY A 109 -8.43 -1.86 -7.31
N ALA A 110 -7.42 -1.64 -6.51
CA ALA A 110 -7.48 -0.71 -5.39
C ALA A 110 -7.59 0.75 -5.89
N PRO A 111 -8.19 1.67 -5.12
CA PRO A 111 -8.12 3.10 -5.43
C PRO A 111 -6.71 3.62 -5.16
N ALA A 112 -6.19 4.52 -6.00
CA ALA A 112 -4.95 5.25 -5.70
C ALA A 112 -5.27 6.67 -5.21
N PHE A 113 -4.37 7.24 -4.40
CA PHE A 113 -4.53 8.58 -3.86
C PHE A 113 -3.22 9.37 -3.92
N GLY A 114 -3.32 10.63 -4.33
CA GLY A 114 -2.21 11.57 -4.33
C GLY A 114 -2.59 12.91 -4.96
N ASP A 115 -1.81 13.94 -4.69
CA ASP A 115 -1.99 15.28 -5.25
C ASP A 115 -1.51 15.29 -6.71
N ILE A 116 -2.42 15.06 -7.65
CA ILE A 116 -2.08 14.95 -9.07
C ILE A 116 -2.11 16.30 -9.81
N ASP A 117 -2.79 17.31 -9.29
CA ASP A 117 -2.86 18.63 -9.91
C ASP A 117 -1.98 19.69 -9.22
N GLY A 118 -1.36 19.35 -8.10
CA GLY A 118 -0.43 20.21 -7.37
C GLY A 118 -1.13 21.30 -6.54
N ASP A 119 -2.42 21.11 -6.20
CA ASP A 119 -3.19 22.09 -5.42
C ASP A 119 -3.02 21.92 -3.89
N GLY A 120 -2.28 20.90 -3.47
CA GLY A 120 -1.99 20.58 -2.07
C GLY A 120 -3.01 19.63 -1.44
N PHE A 121 -3.96 19.11 -2.22
CA PHE A 121 -4.96 18.14 -1.79
C PHE A 121 -4.92 16.93 -2.72
N GLY A 122 -5.03 15.74 -2.13
CA GLY A 122 -4.97 14.53 -2.94
C GLY A 122 -6.29 14.20 -3.63
N GLU A 123 -6.20 13.60 -4.81
CA GLU A 123 -7.29 13.04 -5.59
C GLU A 123 -7.35 11.51 -5.43
N ILE A 124 -8.57 10.97 -5.53
CA ILE A 124 -8.80 9.54 -5.67
C ILE A 124 -8.82 9.18 -7.16
N VAL A 125 -7.90 8.31 -7.56
CA VAL A 125 -7.82 7.81 -8.94
C VAL A 125 -8.24 6.34 -8.98
N VAL A 126 -9.17 6.01 -9.88
CA VAL A 126 -9.64 4.63 -10.08
C VAL A 126 -9.77 4.32 -11.57
N THR A 127 -9.62 3.05 -11.90
CA THR A 127 -9.86 2.51 -13.23
C THR A 127 -11.00 1.50 -13.21
N ASN A 128 -11.85 1.55 -14.23
CA ASN A 128 -12.80 0.49 -14.49
C ASN A 128 -12.60 -0.06 -15.92
N HIS A 129 -13.09 -1.22 -16.19
CA HIS A 129 -12.92 -1.79 -17.51
C HIS A 129 -14.11 -2.66 -17.93
N GLY A 130 -14.38 -2.67 -19.23
CA GLY A 130 -15.25 -3.62 -19.87
C GLY A 130 -14.43 -4.72 -20.55
N LEU A 131 -15.04 -5.90 -20.73
CA LEU A 131 -14.37 -7.11 -21.21
C LEU A 131 -13.73 -7.00 -22.61
N THR A 132 -14.27 -6.17 -23.49
CA THR A 132 -13.82 -6.10 -24.89
C THR A 132 -13.69 -4.68 -25.43
N SER A 133 -14.37 -3.73 -24.83
CA SER A 133 -14.33 -2.32 -25.24
C SER A 133 -14.87 -1.47 -24.11
N GLY A 134 -14.32 -0.29 -23.96
CA GLY A 134 -14.67 0.61 -22.88
C GLY A 134 -13.84 0.36 -21.63
N GLY A 135 -13.86 1.31 -20.78
CA GLY A 135 -13.06 1.45 -19.56
C GLY A 135 -12.61 2.88 -19.44
N TYR A 136 -12.61 3.34 -18.25
CA TYR A 136 -12.36 4.75 -17.97
C TYR A 136 -11.38 4.88 -16.80
N ILE A 137 -10.63 5.98 -16.81
CA ILE A 137 -9.88 6.47 -15.67
C ILE A 137 -10.66 7.62 -15.08
N TYR A 138 -10.94 7.54 -13.80
CA TYR A 138 -11.59 8.61 -13.03
C TYR A 138 -10.57 9.21 -12.07
N ALA A 139 -10.59 10.54 -11.94
CA ALA A 139 -9.89 11.26 -10.88
C ALA A 139 -10.91 12.14 -10.16
N PHE A 140 -11.10 11.91 -8.88
CA PHE A 140 -12.07 12.61 -8.04
C PHE A 140 -11.34 13.46 -7.00
N LYS A 141 -11.76 14.73 -6.89
CA LYS A 141 -11.40 15.58 -5.76
C LYS A 141 -11.99 15.06 -4.44
N ARG A 142 -11.50 15.56 -3.32
CA ARG A 142 -11.95 15.19 -1.96
C ARG A 142 -13.47 15.23 -1.78
N ASP A 143 -14.17 16.20 -2.39
CA ASP A 143 -15.63 16.34 -2.35
C ASP A 143 -16.35 15.39 -3.32
N GLY A 144 -15.61 14.54 -4.03
CA GLY A 144 -16.12 13.60 -5.02
C GLY A 144 -16.51 14.23 -6.34
N THR A 145 -16.18 15.49 -6.62
CA THR A 145 -16.29 16.05 -7.96
C THR A 145 -15.15 15.55 -8.85
N LEU A 146 -15.43 15.39 -10.15
CA LEU A 146 -14.40 14.98 -11.11
C LEU A 146 -13.40 16.11 -11.34
N LEU A 147 -12.14 15.76 -11.43
CA LEU A 147 -11.10 16.66 -11.90
C LEU A 147 -11.39 17.04 -13.38
N PRO A 148 -11.10 18.28 -13.83
CA PRO A 148 -11.23 18.65 -15.23
C PRO A 148 -10.41 17.73 -16.14
N GLY A 149 -11.02 17.26 -17.26
CA GLY A 149 -10.39 16.29 -18.17
C GLY A 149 -10.78 14.83 -17.90
N PHE A 150 -11.43 14.54 -16.77
CA PHE A 150 -11.88 13.20 -16.40
C PHE A 150 -13.41 13.06 -16.48
N PRO A 151 -13.94 11.84 -16.72
CA PRO A 151 -13.20 10.59 -16.90
C PRO A 151 -12.55 10.48 -18.28
N ILE A 152 -11.38 9.82 -18.36
CA ILE A 152 -10.70 9.55 -19.63
C ILE A 152 -11.22 8.21 -20.17
N ASN A 153 -11.67 8.18 -21.43
CA ASN A 153 -11.96 6.92 -22.11
C ASN A 153 -10.63 6.23 -22.50
N HIS A 154 -10.23 5.28 -21.68
CA HIS A 154 -8.93 4.60 -21.83
C HIS A 154 -9.04 3.24 -22.54
N GLY A 155 -10.11 2.53 -22.29
CA GLY A 155 -10.28 1.12 -22.70
C GLY A 155 -9.90 0.14 -21.58
N TYR A 156 -9.58 -1.09 -21.95
CA TYR A 156 -9.32 -2.14 -20.96
C TYR A 156 -7.98 -1.94 -20.25
N SER A 157 -8.02 -1.50 -18.99
CA SER A 157 -6.88 -1.49 -18.07
C SER A 157 -7.02 -2.67 -17.09
N THR A 158 -5.91 -3.28 -16.74
CA THR A 158 -5.87 -4.31 -15.68
C THR A 158 -5.22 -3.74 -14.45
N ARG A 159 -5.78 -4.05 -13.26
CA ARG A 159 -5.23 -3.72 -11.97
C ARG A 159 -5.31 -2.24 -11.59
N THR A 160 -4.70 -1.94 -10.47
CA THR A 160 -4.66 -0.66 -9.80
C THR A 160 -3.90 0.39 -10.61
N PRO A 161 -4.40 1.62 -10.75
CA PRO A 161 -3.61 2.74 -11.27
C PRO A 161 -2.48 3.08 -10.31
N VAL A 162 -1.37 3.57 -10.85
CA VAL A 162 -0.18 3.95 -10.08
C VAL A 162 0.06 5.45 -10.25
N LEU A 163 0.48 6.12 -9.17
CA LEU A 163 0.78 7.55 -9.18
C LEU A 163 2.27 7.80 -8.91
N GLY A 164 2.89 8.67 -9.70
CA GLY A 164 4.28 9.08 -9.51
C GLY A 164 4.64 10.35 -10.25
N ASP A 165 5.44 11.21 -9.65
CA ASP A 165 6.04 12.38 -10.31
C ASP A 165 7.24 11.91 -11.12
N ILE A 166 6.99 11.42 -12.36
CA ILE A 166 8.03 10.83 -13.20
C ILE A 166 8.79 11.86 -14.03
N ASN A 167 8.29 13.09 -14.10
CA ASN A 167 8.91 14.17 -14.87
C ASN A 167 9.52 15.25 -13.96
N SER A 168 9.41 15.09 -12.64
CA SER A 168 9.92 16.00 -11.61
C SER A 168 9.33 17.42 -11.68
N ASP A 169 8.06 17.56 -12.09
CA ASP A 169 7.36 18.85 -12.15
C ASP A 169 6.57 19.18 -10.87
N GLY A 170 6.59 18.28 -9.89
CA GLY A 170 5.89 18.41 -8.62
C GLY A 170 4.44 17.97 -8.66
N LYS A 171 3.97 17.37 -9.75
CA LYS A 171 2.64 16.79 -9.91
C LYS A 171 2.75 15.31 -10.20
N LEU A 172 1.75 14.55 -9.79
CA LEU A 172 1.80 13.12 -10.04
C LEU A 172 1.17 12.76 -11.38
N GLU A 173 1.88 11.98 -12.17
CA GLU A 173 1.30 11.33 -13.33
C GLU A 173 0.53 10.08 -12.94
N ILE A 174 -0.46 9.72 -13.77
CA ILE A 174 -1.27 8.50 -13.65
C ILE A 174 -0.74 7.48 -14.64
N ILE A 175 -0.15 6.40 -14.11
CA ILE A 175 0.42 5.31 -14.89
C ILE A 175 -0.58 4.17 -14.94
N VAL A 176 -1.00 3.77 -16.13
CA VAL A 176 -1.95 2.68 -16.36
C VAL A 176 -1.55 1.84 -17.57
N ASN A 177 -1.87 0.57 -17.51
CA ASN A 177 -1.71 -0.31 -18.66
C ASN A 177 -2.98 -0.34 -19.53
N LYS A 178 -2.81 -0.76 -20.78
CA LYS A 178 -3.91 -1.05 -21.70
C LYS A 178 -3.70 -2.39 -22.38
N ARG A 179 -4.68 -3.27 -22.28
CA ARG A 179 -4.68 -4.54 -23.02
C ARG A 179 -5.29 -4.34 -24.41
N THR A 180 -4.56 -4.74 -25.42
CA THR A 180 -5.02 -4.73 -26.82
C THR A 180 -4.53 -6.01 -27.49
N TYR A 181 -5.15 -7.15 -27.11
CA TYR A 181 -4.70 -8.48 -27.53
C TYR A 181 -4.28 -8.52 -29.02
N PRO A 182 -3.13 -9.14 -29.37
CA PRO A 182 -2.19 -9.88 -28.52
C PRO A 182 -1.13 -9.01 -27.80
N THR A 183 -1.16 -7.71 -27.95
CA THR A 183 -0.19 -6.75 -27.41
C THR A 183 -0.77 -5.97 -26.24
N GLY A 184 0.04 -5.10 -25.67
CA GLY A 184 -0.36 -4.13 -24.67
C GLY A 184 0.42 -2.85 -24.77
N SER A 185 0.05 -1.89 -23.93
CA SER A 185 0.72 -0.58 -23.85
C SER A 185 0.69 -0.06 -22.41
N VAL A 186 1.68 0.74 -22.08
CA VAL A 186 1.68 1.55 -20.85
C VAL A 186 1.40 3.00 -21.24
N TYR A 187 0.44 3.60 -20.58
CA TYR A 187 0.08 5.01 -20.75
C TYR A 187 0.47 5.79 -19.49
N VAL A 188 0.87 7.02 -19.70
CA VAL A 188 1.16 7.99 -18.65
C VAL A 188 0.33 9.23 -18.92
N TYR A 189 -0.60 9.53 -18.01
CA TYR A 189 -1.50 10.68 -18.12
C TYR A 189 -1.13 11.74 -17.11
N LYS A 190 -1.24 13.01 -17.52
CA LYS A 190 -1.13 14.16 -16.64
C LYS A 190 -2.47 14.48 -16.00
N TYR A 191 -2.44 15.34 -14.99
CA TYR A 191 -3.63 15.79 -14.22
C TYR A 191 -4.76 16.37 -15.07
N ASP A 192 -4.46 16.86 -16.29
CA ASP A 192 -5.45 17.43 -17.22
C ASP A 192 -6.02 16.39 -18.21
N GLY A 193 -5.66 15.13 -18.04
CA GLY A 193 -6.07 14.02 -18.90
C GLY A 193 -5.27 13.89 -20.19
N SER A 194 -4.29 14.76 -20.45
CA SER A 194 -3.40 14.65 -21.61
C SER A 194 -2.33 13.56 -21.35
N ILE A 195 -1.85 12.95 -22.44
CA ILE A 195 -0.78 11.96 -22.38
C ILE A 195 0.56 12.68 -22.24
N LEU A 196 1.43 12.18 -21.35
CA LEU A 196 2.79 12.72 -21.19
C LEU A 196 3.59 12.52 -22.48
N PRO A 197 4.38 13.51 -22.94
CA PRO A 197 5.24 13.35 -24.10
C PRO A 197 6.17 12.14 -23.97
N GLY A 198 6.32 11.38 -25.07
CA GLY A 198 7.08 10.13 -25.07
C GLY A 198 6.24 8.87 -24.83
N TRP A 199 5.02 8.98 -24.36
CA TRP A 199 4.08 7.89 -24.09
C TRP A 199 2.93 7.87 -25.10
N PRO A 200 2.20 6.72 -25.29
CA PRO A 200 2.37 5.43 -24.64
C PRO A 200 3.52 4.58 -25.19
N LYS A 201 3.98 3.59 -24.40
CA LYS A 201 4.94 2.57 -24.84
C LYS A 201 4.24 1.26 -25.12
N GLN A 202 4.64 0.63 -26.23
CA GLN A 202 4.09 -0.67 -26.64
C GLN A 202 4.86 -1.82 -25.99
N MET A 203 4.12 -2.86 -25.63
CA MET A 203 4.66 -4.15 -25.19
C MET A 203 4.32 -5.23 -26.22
N ALA A 204 5.24 -6.17 -26.41
CA ALA A 204 5.06 -7.28 -27.37
C ALA A 204 3.93 -8.24 -26.98
N ASN A 205 3.51 -8.21 -25.71
CA ASN A 205 2.42 -9.03 -25.19
C ASN A 205 1.52 -8.22 -24.25
N VAL A 206 0.39 -8.81 -23.81
CA VAL A 206 -0.55 -8.15 -22.90
C VAL A 206 0.11 -7.85 -21.54
N PRO A 207 -0.25 -6.72 -20.89
CA PRO A 207 0.19 -6.45 -19.54
C PRO A 207 -0.39 -7.46 -18.55
N ALA A 208 0.38 -7.77 -17.53
CA ALA A 208 0.03 -8.77 -16.52
C ALA A 208 -0.35 -8.17 -15.17
N SER A 209 0.21 -7.00 -14.81
CA SER A 209 0.15 -6.43 -13.45
C SER A 209 0.00 -4.92 -13.47
N SER A 210 -0.03 -4.29 -12.29
CA SER A 210 0.22 -2.85 -12.13
C SER A 210 1.70 -2.54 -12.33
N ALA A 211 2.03 -1.28 -12.59
CA ALA A 211 3.41 -0.83 -12.67
C ALA A 211 4.06 -0.75 -11.27
N ALA A 212 5.39 -0.64 -11.25
CA ALA A 212 6.12 0.01 -10.16
C ALA A 212 6.81 1.28 -10.70
N VAL A 213 6.91 2.31 -9.84
CA VAL A 213 7.47 3.61 -10.21
C VAL A 213 8.46 4.06 -9.14
N GLY A 214 9.73 4.10 -9.47
CA GLY A 214 10.80 4.49 -8.55
C GLY A 214 12.15 4.56 -9.23
N ASP A 215 13.06 5.30 -8.64
CA ASP A 215 14.45 5.40 -9.10
C ASP A 215 15.16 4.05 -8.90
N ILE A 216 15.45 3.35 -10.01
CA ILE A 216 16.18 2.07 -10.01
C ILE A 216 17.64 2.26 -10.43
N ASN A 217 17.99 3.40 -11.02
CA ASN A 217 19.31 3.64 -11.59
C ASN A 217 20.17 4.62 -10.77
N GLY A 218 19.61 5.25 -9.73
CA GLY A 218 20.30 6.15 -8.79
C GLY A 218 20.45 7.57 -9.29
N ASP A 219 19.68 8.00 -10.30
CA ASP A 219 19.74 9.37 -10.84
C ASP A 219 18.72 10.33 -10.20
N ASN A 220 17.93 9.86 -9.24
CA ASN A 220 16.83 10.54 -8.54
C ASN A 220 15.63 10.90 -9.44
N ILE A 221 15.54 10.31 -10.63
CA ILE A 221 14.37 10.40 -11.49
C ILE A 221 13.73 9.02 -11.54
N PRO A 222 12.43 8.88 -11.23
CA PRO A 222 11.84 7.55 -11.17
C PRO A 222 11.64 6.93 -12.55
N GLU A 223 11.92 5.65 -12.66
CA GLU A 223 11.61 4.80 -13.78
C GLU A 223 10.24 4.16 -13.65
N ILE A 224 9.67 3.74 -14.78
CA ILE A 224 8.46 2.93 -14.85
C ILE A 224 8.83 1.50 -15.18
N VAL A 225 8.50 0.59 -14.27
CA VAL A 225 8.68 -0.86 -14.43
C VAL A 225 7.33 -1.52 -14.63
N MET A 226 7.18 -2.36 -15.64
CA MET A 226 5.91 -3.02 -15.97
C MET A 226 6.15 -4.41 -16.53
N GLU A 227 5.31 -5.33 -16.11
CA GLU A 227 5.29 -6.68 -16.65
C GLU A 227 4.31 -6.82 -17.81
N SER A 228 4.76 -7.45 -18.89
CA SER A 228 3.90 -8.14 -19.84
C SER A 228 3.95 -9.64 -19.58
N TYR A 229 3.05 -10.40 -20.23
CA TYR A 229 2.93 -11.83 -20.04
C TYR A 229 4.26 -12.61 -20.11
N ASN A 230 5.24 -12.18 -20.90
CA ASN A 230 6.49 -12.91 -21.11
C ASN A 230 7.76 -12.05 -20.92
N ALA A 231 7.63 -10.84 -20.46
CA ALA A 231 8.78 -9.95 -20.29
C ALA A 231 8.54 -8.87 -19.24
N LEU A 232 9.62 -8.47 -18.59
CA LEU A 232 9.70 -7.32 -17.71
C LEU A 232 10.31 -6.15 -18.47
N TYR A 233 9.66 -5.02 -18.47
CA TYR A 233 10.08 -3.77 -19.11
C TYR A 233 10.46 -2.75 -18.06
N ALA A 234 11.42 -1.89 -18.40
CA ALA A 234 11.76 -0.70 -17.63
C ALA A 234 12.05 0.46 -18.58
N TRP A 235 11.48 1.64 -18.27
CA TRP A 235 11.63 2.86 -19.06
C TRP A 235 11.93 4.06 -18.20
N THR A 236 12.73 4.97 -18.73
CA THR A 236 12.93 6.31 -18.18
C THR A 236 11.63 7.14 -18.22
N ALA A 237 11.62 8.29 -17.58
CA ALA A 237 10.52 9.27 -17.64
C ALA A 237 10.13 9.65 -19.09
N THR A 238 11.08 9.72 -20.01
CA THR A 238 10.85 10.01 -21.44
C THR A 238 10.39 8.80 -22.24
N GLY A 239 10.33 7.63 -21.58
CA GLY A 239 9.91 6.38 -22.20
C GLY A 239 11.03 5.70 -23.01
N ASP A 240 12.28 6.08 -22.83
CA ASP A 240 13.40 5.34 -23.41
C ASP A 240 13.63 4.06 -22.60
N SER A 241 13.91 2.96 -23.27
CA SER A 241 14.15 1.68 -22.59
C SER A 241 15.46 1.72 -21.79
N ILE A 242 15.42 1.27 -20.57
CA ILE A 242 16.62 1.09 -19.74
C ILE A 242 17.48 -0.05 -20.34
N PRO A 243 18.82 0.10 -20.40
CA PRO A 243 19.71 -0.96 -20.87
C PRO A 243 19.51 -2.28 -20.10
N GLY A 244 19.39 -3.39 -20.83
CA GLY A 244 19.07 -4.70 -20.24
C GLY A 244 17.59 -5.06 -20.25
N PHE A 245 16.70 -4.11 -20.57
CA PHE A 245 15.27 -4.35 -20.71
C PHE A 245 14.80 -4.19 -22.17
N PRO A 246 13.74 -4.94 -22.61
CA PRO A 246 12.97 -5.89 -21.78
C PRO A 246 13.77 -7.16 -21.44
N TYR A 247 13.60 -7.60 -20.18
CA TYR A 247 14.08 -8.92 -19.75
C TYR A 247 13.00 -9.97 -20.06
N TYR A 248 13.34 -10.94 -20.91
CA TYR A 248 12.42 -11.99 -21.32
C TYR A 248 12.49 -13.19 -20.37
N MET A 249 11.34 -13.69 -19.95
CA MET A 249 11.27 -14.85 -19.06
C MET A 249 11.84 -16.09 -19.73
N PRO A 250 12.79 -16.78 -19.07
CA PRO A 250 13.34 -18.03 -19.57
C PRO A 250 12.35 -19.20 -19.42
N ASN A 251 12.59 -20.27 -20.13
CA ASN A 251 11.95 -21.59 -19.95
C ASN A 251 10.41 -21.62 -20.06
N GLY A 252 9.81 -20.61 -20.66
CA GLY A 252 8.36 -20.53 -20.80
C GLY A 252 7.64 -20.11 -19.51
N ASP A 253 8.34 -19.56 -18.53
CA ASP A 253 7.73 -18.87 -17.41
C ASP A 253 6.98 -17.65 -17.92
N VAL A 254 5.90 -17.32 -17.23
CA VAL A 254 5.07 -16.17 -17.58
C VAL A 254 4.77 -15.33 -16.37
N ASN A 255 4.75 -14.03 -16.56
CA ASN A 255 4.29 -13.11 -15.54
C ASN A 255 2.80 -13.22 -15.35
N SER A 256 2.34 -13.20 -14.12
CA SER A 256 0.92 -13.25 -13.81
C SER A 256 0.63 -12.36 -12.62
N TYR A 257 -0.15 -11.37 -12.78
CA TYR A 257 -0.79 -10.57 -11.73
C TYR A 257 0.07 -10.08 -10.54
N SER A 258 1.25 -10.67 -10.31
CA SER A 258 2.22 -10.25 -9.28
C SER A 258 2.87 -8.94 -9.70
N SER A 259 2.37 -7.81 -9.18
CA SER A 259 2.95 -6.50 -9.51
C SER A 259 4.39 -6.40 -8.99
N PRO A 260 5.32 -5.80 -9.76
CA PRO A 260 6.70 -5.69 -9.35
C PRO A 260 6.85 -4.76 -8.13
N VAL A 261 7.88 -5.02 -7.35
CA VAL A 261 8.30 -4.27 -6.18
C VAL A 261 9.74 -3.84 -6.34
N LEU A 262 10.06 -2.63 -5.93
CA LEU A 262 11.38 -2.02 -6.04
C LEU A 262 12.00 -1.85 -4.65
N ALA A 263 13.16 -2.48 -4.42
CA ALA A 263 13.89 -2.41 -3.16
C ALA A 263 15.39 -2.61 -3.39
N ASP A 264 16.23 -1.94 -2.63
CA ASP A 264 17.68 -2.18 -2.60
C ASP A 264 17.95 -3.43 -1.75
N VAL A 265 17.80 -4.60 -2.37
CA VAL A 265 17.84 -5.92 -1.70
C VAL A 265 19.27 -6.29 -1.32
N ASP A 266 20.27 -5.98 -2.15
CA ASP A 266 21.66 -6.33 -1.92
C ASP A 266 22.51 -5.22 -1.31
N ASN A 267 21.87 -4.06 -1.02
CA ASN A 267 22.47 -2.90 -0.38
C ASN A 267 23.60 -2.27 -1.21
N ASP A 268 23.41 -2.20 -2.54
CA ASP A 268 24.35 -1.56 -3.47
C ASP A 268 23.97 -0.13 -3.85
N ASN A 269 22.89 0.42 -3.23
CA ASN A 269 22.24 1.71 -3.45
C ASN A 269 21.45 1.83 -4.77
N PHE A 270 21.24 0.73 -5.47
CA PHE A 270 20.31 0.65 -6.60
C PHE A 270 19.16 -0.29 -6.21
N ARG A 271 17.97 -0.03 -6.72
CA ARG A 271 16.84 -0.90 -6.42
C ARG A 271 16.77 -2.07 -7.39
N GLU A 272 16.62 -3.26 -6.84
CA GLU A 272 16.23 -4.45 -7.58
C GLU A 272 14.73 -4.45 -7.82
N ILE A 273 14.33 -5.18 -8.86
CA ILE A 273 12.94 -5.43 -9.23
C ILE A 273 12.59 -6.85 -8.79
N VAL A 274 11.67 -6.97 -7.84
CA VAL A 274 11.22 -8.24 -7.28
C VAL A 274 9.81 -8.54 -7.78
N PHE A 275 9.57 -9.72 -8.35
CA PHE A 275 8.25 -10.11 -8.85
C PHE A 275 8.08 -11.63 -8.90
N GLY A 276 6.81 -12.06 -8.97
CA GLY A 276 6.43 -13.46 -9.04
C GLY A 276 5.93 -13.88 -10.41
N THR A 277 6.06 -15.17 -10.72
CA THR A 277 5.62 -15.76 -12.00
C THR A 277 4.75 -16.99 -11.78
N HIS A 278 4.22 -17.54 -12.87
CA HIS A 278 3.74 -18.90 -12.92
C HIS A 278 4.40 -19.67 -14.06
N GLY A 279 4.79 -20.89 -13.78
CA GLY A 279 5.38 -21.80 -14.78
C GLY A 279 4.32 -22.59 -15.52
N SER A 280 4.62 -23.00 -16.75
CA SER A 280 3.76 -23.85 -17.56
C SER A 280 3.52 -25.25 -16.98
N GLY A 281 4.33 -25.65 -15.99
CA GLY A 281 4.24 -26.95 -15.29
C GLY A 281 3.46 -26.94 -13.98
N GLY A 282 2.90 -25.81 -13.56
CA GLY A 282 2.08 -25.68 -12.34
C GLY A 282 2.77 -25.01 -11.15
N GLY A 283 4.08 -24.83 -11.13
CA GLY A 283 4.82 -24.05 -10.14
C GLY A 283 4.97 -22.59 -10.55
N GLY A 284 5.63 -21.80 -9.71
CA GLY A 284 6.00 -20.42 -9.98
C GLY A 284 7.47 -20.17 -9.61
N PHE A 285 7.90 -18.96 -9.84
CA PHE A 285 9.21 -18.48 -9.42
C PHE A 285 9.09 -17.05 -8.87
N VAL A 286 10.00 -16.71 -7.99
CA VAL A 286 10.25 -15.32 -7.58
C VAL A 286 11.60 -14.91 -8.19
N TYR A 287 11.58 -13.83 -8.95
CA TYR A 287 12.75 -13.23 -9.58
C TYR A 287 13.18 -11.99 -8.81
N VAL A 288 14.48 -11.77 -8.77
CA VAL A 288 15.11 -10.51 -8.35
C VAL A 288 16.04 -10.07 -9.47
N ILE A 289 15.69 -8.97 -10.13
CA ILE A 289 16.39 -8.44 -11.32
C ILE A 289 17.04 -7.11 -10.95
N LYS A 290 18.33 -6.99 -11.25
CA LYS A 290 19.08 -5.74 -11.06
C LYS A 290 18.68 -4.68 -12.07
N ASN A 291 18.99 -3.43 -11.78
CA ASN A 291 18.73 -2.26 -12.62
C ASN A 291 19.29 -2.38 -14.07
N ASN A 292 20.24 -3.26 -14.31
CA ASN A 292 20.85 -3.52 -15.62
C ASN A 292 20.23 -4.75 -16.34
N GLY A 293 19.11 -5.30 -15.84
CA GLY A 293 18.45 -6.46 -16.43
C GLY A 293 19.09 -7.82 -16.11
N THR A 294 20.08 -7.89 -15.23
CA THR A 294 20.65 -9.17 -14.82
C THR A 294 19.95 -9.74 -13.58
N VAL A 295 19.86 -11.07 -13.49
CA VAL A 295 19.30 -11.74 -12.31
C VAL A 295 20.29 -11.63 -11.15
N LEU A 296 19.78 -11.29 -9.96
CA LEU A 296 20.59 -11.26 -8.74
C LEU A 296 21.09 -12.68 -8.40
N THR A 297 22.35 -12.77 -7.94
CA THR A 297 22.94 -14.06 -7.56
C THR A 297 22.11 -14.76 -6.47
N GLY A 298 21.83 -16.04 -6.66
CA GLY A 298 20.96 -16.81 -5.77
C GLY A 298 19.51 -16.91 -6.23
N TRP A 299 19.09 -16.13 -7.18
CA TRP A 299 17.74 -16.09 -7.75
C TRP A 299 17.68 -16.66 -9.18
N PRO A 300 16.50 -17.07 -9.73
CA PRO A 300 15.17 -17.04 -9.09
C PRO A 300 14.95 -18.20 -8.10
N LYS A 301 13.91 -18.10 -7.26
CA LYS A 301 13.46 -19.15 -6.34
C LYS A 301 12.15 -19.76 -6.80
N ALA A 302 12.08 -21.09 -6.79
CA ALA A 302 10.88 -21.83 -7.15
C ALA A 302 9.85 -21.83 -6.00
N THR A 303 8.57 -21.74 -6.36
CA THR A 303 7.42 -21.99 -5.51
C THR A 303 6.66 -23.22 -5.98
N SER A 304 5.86 -23.84 -5.09
CA SER A 304 5.07 -25.03 -5.44
C SER A 304 3.93 -24.71 -6.40
N ASN A 305 3.36 -23.54 -6.27
CA ASN A 305 2.22 -23.05 -7.04
C ASN A 305 2.51 -21.66 -7.61
N TRP A 306 1.53 -21.04 -8.25
CA TRP A 306 1.67 -19.72 -8.89
C TRP A 306 1.79 -18.60 -7.87
N VAL A 307 2.62 -17.61 -8.13
CA VAL A 307 2.72 -16.39 -7.33
C VAL A 307 1.82 -15.31 -7.97
N TYR A 308 0.79 -14.88 -7.25
CA TYR A 308 -0.21 -13.91 -7.72
C TYR A 308 -0.08 -12.54 -7.06
N GLY A 309 0.12 -12.53 -5.74
CA GLY A 309 0.33 -11.30 -4.98
C GLY A 309 1.69 -10.67 -5.30
N PRO A 310 1.82 -9.35 -5.17
CA PRO A 310 3.13 -8.72 -5.17
C PRO A 310 4.02 -9.31 -4.06
N PRO A 311 5.33 -9.45 -4.28
CA PRO A 311 6.25 -9.76 -3.19
C PRO A 311 6.21 -8.69 -2.10
N SER A 312 6.53 -9.10 -0.88
CA SER A 312 6.76 -8.18 0.23
C SER A 312 8.23 -8.20 0.61
N VAL A 313 8.85 -7.04 0.66
CA VAL A 313 10.24 -6.86 1.07
C VAL A 313 10.25 -6.15 2.41
N GLY A 314 11.07 -6.61 3.33
CA GLY A 314 11.19 -6.03 4.67
C GLY A 314 12.16 -6.81 5.54
N TYR A 315 12.38 -6.35 6.77
CA TYR A 315 13.19 -7.03 7.77
C TYR A 315 12.32 -8.03 8.54
N ILE A 316 12.40 -9.31 8.19
CA ILE A 316 11.57 -10.35 8.80
C ILE A 316 12.26 -10.95 10.03
N ASP A 317 13.50 -11.39 9.91
CA ASP A 317 14.22 -12.13 10.96
C ASP A 317 15.10 -11.27 11.87
N ASN A 318 14.98 -9.95 11.80
CA ASN A 318 15.69 -8.96 12.62
C ASN A 318 17.23 -8.91 12.45
N ASP A 319 17.77 -9.41 11.35
CA ASP A 319 19.21 -9.40 11.06
C ASP A 319 19.70 -8.09 10.40
N ASN A 320 18.78 -7.12 10.17
CA ASN A 320 19.00 -5.86 9.44
C ASN A 320 19.38 -6.04 7.95
N VAL A 321 19.04 -7.17 7.37
CA VAL A 321 19.11 -7.40 5.92
C VAL A 321 17.68 -7.53 5.40
N LEU A 322 17.42 -7.03 4.19
CA LEU A 322 16.10 -7.16 3.59
C LEU A 322 15.81 -8.61 3.19
N ASP A 323 14.64 -9.05 3.57
CA ASP A 323 14.07 -10.35 3.22
C ASP A 323 12.93 -10.18 2.22
N ILE A 324 12.61 -11.27 1.52
CA ILE A 324 11.54 -11.29 0.51
C ILE A 324 10.55 -12.38 0.89
N ALA A 325 9.28 -12.01 1.09
CA ALA A 325 8.19 -12.92 1.36
C ALA A 325 7.17 -12.93 0.22
N VAL A 326 6.64 -14.12 -0.10
CA VAL A 326 5.53 -14.30 -1.05
C VAL A 326 4.62 -15.43 -0.59
N GLY A 327 3.35 -15.34 -0.96
CA GLY A 327 2.44 -16.47 -0.94
C GLY A 327 2.27 -17.06 -2.33
N ASP A 328 2.08 -18.36 -2.42
CA ASP A 328 1.66 -19.01 -3.66
C ASP A 328 0.19 -19.42 -3.61
N GLN A 329 -0.37 -19.80 -4.75
CA GLN A 329 -1.77 -20.15 -4.80
C GLN A 329 -2.09 -21.20 -5.87
N VAL A 330 -2.91 -22.16 -5.46
CA VAL A 330 -3.78 -22.96 -6.35
C VAL A 330 -5.14 -23.10 -5.68
N LEU A 331 -6.20 -22.71 -6.35
CA LEU A 331 -7.55 -22.78 -5.79
C LEU A 331 -8.08 -24.23 -5.80
N SER A 332 -7.46 -25.09 -5.01
CA SER A 332 -7.73 -26.53 -4.99
C SER A 332 -8.88 -26.94 -4.07
N GLY A 333 -9.32 -26.03 -3.17
CA GLY A 333 -10.33 -26.31 -2.17
C GLY A 333 -9.86 -27.11 -0.96
N VAL A 334 -8.58 -27.42 -0.89
CA VAL A 334 -7.87 -27.99 0.26
C VAL A 334 -6.57 -27.23 0.46
N PRO A 335 -6.06 -27.10 1.71
CA PRO A 335 -4.79 -26.47 1.96
C PRO A 335 -3.64 -27.17 1.19
N SER A 336 -3.00 -26.45 0.29
CA SER A 336 -1.92 -26.95 -0.58
C SER A 336 -0.95 -25.86 -1.00
N ASP A 337 -1.12 -24.65 -0.49
CA ASP A 337 -0.34 -23.46 -0.81
C ASP A 337 0.59 -23.11 0.35
N PHE A 338 1.58 -22.28 0.07
CA PHE A 338 2.66 -22.00 1.01
C PHE A 338 2.99 -20.50 1.04
N VAL A 339 3.50 -20.05 2.17
CA VAL A 339 4.18 -18.75 2.31
C VAL A 339 5.67 -18.99 2.45
N TYR A 340 6.41 -18.35 1.59
CA TYR A 340 7.87 -18.43 1.54
C TYR A 340 8.47 -17.14 2.05
N ALA A 341 9.64 -17.24 2.68
CA ALA A 341 10.51 -16.11 2.95
C ALA A 341 11.97 -16.50 2.75
N TRP A 342 12.74 -15.62 2.12
CA TRP A 342 14.16 -15.79 1.83
C TRP A 342 14.92 -14.51 2.14
N ASN A 343 16.18 -14.67 2.55
CA ASN A 343 17.09 -13.54 2.62
C ASN A 343 17.54 -13.08 1.21
N LYS A 344 18.32 -12.00 1.15
CA LYS A 344 18.86 -11.43 -0.11
C LYS A 344 19.58 -12.44 -1.03
N ASP A 345 20.19 -13.49 -0.46
CA ASP A 345 20.92 -14.53 -1.22
C ASP A 345 19.99 -15.69 -1.65
N GLY A 346 18.69 -15.58 -1.37
CA GLY A 346 17.69 -16.58 -1.67
C GLY A 346 17.79 -17.82 -0.79
N ILE A 347 18.37 -17.71 0.40
CA ILE A 347 18.37 -18.76 1.41
C ILE A 347 17.07 -18.65 2.21
N PRO A 348 16.27 -19.75 2.33
CA PRO A 348 15.04 -19.71 3.11
C PRO A 348 15.33 -19.30 4.57
N LEU A 349 14.47 -18.44 5.12
CA LEU A 349 14.50 -18.10 6.53
C LEU A 349 14.08 -19.30 7.39
N SER A 350 14.49 -19.29 8.65
CA SER A 350 14.12 -20.34 9.61
C SER A 350 12.61 -20.38 9.79
N GLY A 351 12.01 -21.59 9.73
CA GLY A 351 10.56 -21.77 9.83
C GLY A 351 9.78 -21.63 8.52
N PHE A 352 10.45 -21.30 7.41
CA PHE A 352 9.81 -21.20 6.09
C PHE A 352 10.19 -22.37 5.17
N PRO A 353 9.29 -22.80 4.24
CA PRO A 353 7.96 -22.21 4.00
C PRO A 353 6.94 -22.57 5.09
N ILE A 354 6.01 -21.63 5.37
CA ILE A 354 4.82 -21.85 6.20
C ILE A 354 3.78 -22.58 5.36
N GLY A 355 3.14 -23.61 5.91
CA GLY A 355 2.05 -24.29 5.22
C GLY A 355 2.00 -25.79 5.50
N PRO A 356 1.05 -26.53 4.88
CA PRO A 356 0.15 -26.04 3.84
C PRO A 356 -0.95 -25.14 4.41
N VAL A 357 -1.23 -24.03 3.70
CA VAL A 357 -2.33 -23.09 3.94
C VAL A 357 -3.28 -23.10 2.74
N ASN A 358 -4.40 -22.39 2.81
CA ASN A 358 -5.22 -22.12 1.62
C ASN A 358 -4.53 -21.06 0.75
N ALA A 359 -5.10 -20.79 -0.44
CA ALA A 359 -4.50 -19.89 -1.41
C ALA A 359 -4.21 -18.50 -0.82
N VAL A 360 -2.98 -18.01 -1.04
CA VAL A 360 -2.53 -16.66 -0.67
C VAL A 360 -2.46 -15.84 -1.95
N ASN A 361 -3.37 -14.91 -2.12
CA ASN A 361 -3.55 -14.16 -3.36
C ASN A 361 -3.19 -12.68 -3.23
N ALA A 362 -3.24 -12.15 -2.02
CA ALA A 362 -2.94 -10.77 -1.72
C ALA A 362 -1.45 -10.57 -1.40
N GLN A 363 -1.01 -9.34 -1.32
CA GLN A 363 0.33 -9.02 -0.80
C GLN A 363 0.38 -9.31 0.70
N ILE A 364 1.46 -9.91 1.16
CA ILE A 364 1.71 -10.16 2.59
C ILE A 364 2.04 -8.83 3.27
N VAL A 365 1.35 -8.50 4.33
CA VAL A 365 1.69 -7.34 5.17
C VAL A 365 2.74 -7.75 6.19
N LEU A 366 3.77 -6.93 6.33
CA LEU A 366 4.87 -7.09 7.28
C LEU A 366 4.79 -5.99 8.33
N ALA A 367 4.45 -6.34 9.58
CA ALA A 367 4.32 -5.38 10.66
C ALA A 367 4.41 -6.05 12.04
N ASP A 368 4.91 -5.33 13.05
CA ASP A 368 4.82 -5.70 14.47
C ASP A 368 3.41 -5.35 14.97
N ILE A 369 2.53 -6.34 15.06
CA ILE A 369 1.13 -6.14 15.46
C ILE A 369 0.80 -6.63 16.87
N ASP A 370 1.76 -7.20 17.58
CA ASP A 370 1.60 -7.64 18.95
C ASP A 370 2.53 -6.93 19.94
N GLY A 371 3.44 -6.10 19.45
CA GLY A 371 4.28 -5.20 20.24
C GLY A 371 5.52 -5.86 20.84
N ASP A 372 5.92 -7.01 20.30
CA ASP A 372 7.10 -7.75 20.75
C ASP A 372 8.41 -7.30 20.09
N ASN A 373 8.33 -6.34 19.15
CA ASN A 373 9.38 -5.79 18.29
C ASN A 373 9.86 -6.71 17.16
N ASN A 374 9.26 -7.87 16.97
CA ASN A 374 9.47 -8.71 15.80
C ASN A 374 8.45 -8.37 14.71
N THR A 375 8.65 -8.91 13.52
CA THR A 375 7.74 -8.68 12.38
C THR A 375 6.80 -9.86 12.24
N GLU A 376 5.48 -9.62 12.22
CA GLU A 376 4.51 -10.61 11.82
C GLU A 376 4.22 -10.52 10.32
N LEU A 377 3.86 -11.69 9.76
CA LEU A 377 3.38 -11.84 8.39
C LEU A 377 1.86 -11.98 8.43
N ILE A 378 1.14 -11.07 7.78
CA ILE A 378 -0.33 -11.05 7.75
C ILE A 378 -0.78 -11.22 6.31
N PHE A 379 -1.57 -12.25 6.04
CA PHE A 379 -1.99 -12.60 4.69
C PHE A 379 -3.39 -13.21 4.64
N ASP A 380 -4.02 -13.16 3.48
CA ASP A 380 -5.33 -13.75 3.22
C ASP A 380 -5.27 -15.29 3.22
N ASP A 381 -6.35 -15.93 3.64
CA ASP A 381 -6.49 -17.39 3.68
C ASP A 381 -7.73 -17.79 2.88
N ASN A 382 -7.55 -18.09 1.61
CA ASN A 382 -8.65 -18.28 0.66
C ASN A 382 -8.90 -19.75 0.35
N SER A 383 -10.08 -20.20 0.72
CA SER A 383 -10.57 -21.52 0.35
C SER A 383 -11.80 -21.42 -0.55
N SER A 384 -11.79 -22.13 -1.67
CA SER A 384 -12.97 -22.25 -2.54
C SER A 384 -14.13 -23.00 -1.88
N THR A 385 -13.93 -23.64 -0.74
CA THR A 385 -14.93 -24.52 -0.10
C THR A 385 -15.43 -24.05 1.26
N ALA A 386 -14.74 -23.18 1.96
CA ALA A 386 -14.98 -22.98 3.37
C ALA A 386 -15.88 -21.80 3.76
N GLY A 387 -16.10 -20.82 2.90
CA GLY A 387 -17.04 -19.71 3.13
C GLY A 387 -16.76 -18.80 4.32
N ILE A 388 -15.69 -19.03 5.09
CA ILE A 388 -15.24 -18.19 6.19
C ILE A 388 -13.90 -17.60 5.76
N GLY A 389 -13.84 -16.26 5.70
CA GLY A 389 -12.60 -15.55 5.45
C GLY A 389 -11.89 -15.19 6.76
N LYS A 390 -10.60 -15.10 6.67
CA LYS A 390 -9.74 -14.58 7.74
C LYS A 390 -8.43 -14.11 7.13
N TYR A 391 -7.73 -13.28 7.89
CA TYR A 391 -6.30 -13.11 7.70
C TYR A 391 -5.57 -14.01 8.68
N LEU A 392 -4.56 -14.70 8.21
CA LEU A 392 -3.62 -15.45 9.03
C LEU A 392 -2.49 -14.54 9.47
N VAL A 393 -2.08 -14.69 10.71
CA VAL A 393 -0.92 -14.00 11.28
C VAL A 393 0.08 -15.03 11.76
N TYR A 394 1.30 -14.92 11.26
CA TYR A 394 2.43 -15.74 11.64
C TYR A 394 3.59 -14.87 12.11
N ASN A 395 4.34 -15.36 13.08
CA ASN A 395 5.54 -14.71 13.59
C ASN A 395 6.70 -14.82 12.60
N HIS A 396 7.70 -13.98 12.76
CA HIS A 396 8.94 -13.94 11.98
C HIS A 396 9.67 -15.30 11.87
N ASP A 397 9.46 -16.21 12.81
CA ASP A 397 10.06 -17.55 12.86
C ASP A 397 9.18 -18.64 12.21
N GLY A 398 8.08 -18.25 11.55
CA GLY A 398 7.13 -19.15 10.91
C GLY A 398 6.16 -19.84 11.86
N SER A 399 6.17 -19.53 13.16
CA SER A 399 5.17 -20.04 14.11
C SER A 399 3.85 -19.30 13.95
N PHE A 400 2.72 -20.02 14.13
CA PHE A 400 1.39 -19.43 14.08
C PHE A 400 1.17 -18.48 15.26
N ASN A 401 0.71 -17.26 14.98
CA ASN A 401 0.36 -16.27 15.98
C ASN A 401 -1.16 -16.28 16.24
N ARG A 402 -1.97 -15.82 15.29
CA ARG A 402 -3.44 -15.73 15.45
C ARG A 402 -4.18 -15.66 14.11
N ASN A 403 -5.50 -15.65 14.18
CA ASN A 403 -6.39 -15.28 13.08
C ASN A 403 -7.01 -13.90 13.33
N ILE A 404 -7.27 -13.16 12.24
CA ILE A 404 -8.15 -12.00 12.23
C ILE A 404 -9.37 -12.38 11.41
N GLU A 405 -10.50 -12.63 12.10
CA GLU A 405 -11.70 -13.18 11.49
C GLU A 405 -12.47 -12.13 10.69
N THR A 406 -12.95 -12.52 9.50
CA THR A 406 -13.86 -11.72 8.66
C THR A 406 -15.16 -12.49 8.43
N SER A 407 -16.26 -11.80 8.11
CA SER A 407 -17.47 -12.44 7.58
C SER A 407 -17.31 -12.59 6.08
N GLY A 408 -17.13 -13.81 5.60
CA GLY A 408 -16.89 -14.10 4.19
C GLY A 408 -15.41 -14.16 3.83
N THR A 409 -15.11 -14.33 2.56
CA THR A 409 -13.74 -14.52 2.09
C THR A 409 -12.96 -13.20 2.05
N SER A 410 -11.72 -13.22 2.51
CA SER A 410 -10.75 -12.12 2.35
C SER A 410 -10.04 -12.14 0.98
N PHE A 411 -10.58 -12.87 0.02
CA PHE A 411 -10.01 -13.15 -1.29
C PHE A 411 -9.50 -11.90 -2.02
N PHE A 412 -8.23 -11.90 -2.38
CA PHE A 412 -7.50 -10.79 -3.02
C PHE A 412 -7.50 -9.46 -2.23
N THR A 413 -7.75 -9.46 -0.94
CA THR A 413 -7.73 -8.22 -0.18
C THR A 413 -6.51 -8.16 0.73
N THR A 414 -5.58 -7.27 0.43
CA THR A 414 -4.47 -6.93 1.33
C THR A 414 -5.00 -6.08 2.47
N PRO A 415 -4.77 -6.44 3.73
CA PRO A 415 -5.12 -5.55 4.84
C PRO A 415 -4.23 -4.30 4.83
N CYS A 416 -4.76 -3.19 5.36
CA CYS A 416 -4.00 -1.96 5.54
C CYS A 416 -3.73 -1.76 7.03
N ILE A 417 -2.53 -1.28 7.38
CA ILE A 417 -2.10 -1.12 8.78
C ILE A 417 -1.51 0.27 8.98
N THR A 418 -2.04 1.02 9.95
CA THR A 418 -1.56 2.35 10.35
C THR A 418 -2.14 2.78 11.69
N ASP A 419 -1.73 3.94 12.19
CA ASP A 419 -2.44 4.72 13.23
C ASP A 419 -3.47 5.65 12.54
N ILE A 420 -4.66 5.12 12.22
CA ILE A 420 -5.67 5.85 11.46
C ILE A 420 -6.31 6.98 12.28
N TYR A 421 -6.43 6.80 13.60
CA TYR A 421 -6.95 7.80 14.53
C TYR A 421 -5.92 8.85 14.97
N ARG A 422 -4.65 8.72 14.58
CA ARG A 422 -3.54 9.57 15.02
C ARG A 422 -3.40 9.63 16.56
N ASN A 423 -3.68 8.52 17.21
CA ASN A 423 -3.69 8.39 18.67
C ASN A 423 -2.51 7.57 19.24
N GLY A 424 -1.61 7.13 18.38
CA GLY A 424 -0.42 6.34 18.73
C GLY A 424 -0.68 4.85 18.88
N ILE A 425 -1.85 4.35 18.45
CA ILE A 425 -2.20 2.93 18.45
C ILE A 425 -2.29 2.43 17.01
N LEU A 426 -1.80 1.23 16.78
CA LEU A 426 -1.83 0.57 15.50
C LEU A 426 -3.23 0.00 15.22
N ASP A 427 -3.79 0.38 14.08
CA ASP A 427 -5.09 -0.07 13.60
C ASP A 427 -4.94 -0.90 12.32
N ILE A 428 -5.90 -1.80 12.10
CA ILE A 428 -5.92 -2.70 10.95
C ILE A 428 -7.23 -2.49 10.19
N ILE A 429 -7.14 -2.34 8.87
CA ILE A 429 -8.29 -2.26 7.98
C ILE A 429 -8.28 -3.48 7.07
N GLY A 430 -9.43 -4.08 6.86
CA GLY A 430 -9.55 -5.22 5.97
C GLY A 430 -10.96 -5.41 5.45
N ALA A 431 -11.15 -6.39 4.59
CA ALA A 431 -12.44 -6.69 4.01
C ALA A 431 -12.71 -8.18 3.93
N GLY A 432 -13.99 -8.54 3.98
CA GLY A 432 -14.48 -9.88 3.69
C GLY A 432 -15.70 -9.82 2.79
N VAL A 433 -15.78 -10.69 1.79
CA VAL A 433 -16.87 -10.72 0.81
C VAL A 433 -17.78 -11.90 1.09
N THR A 434 -19.08 -11.63 1.26
CA THR A 434 -20.13 -12.63 1.47
C THR A 434 -21.08 -12.71 0.28
N GLY A 435 -21.82 -13.79 0.18
CA GLY A 435 -22.78 -14.01 -0.91
C GLY A 435 -22.12 -14.45 -2.22
N THR A 436 -22.95 -14.65 -3.23
CA THR A 436 -22.54 -15.03 -4.59
C THR A 436 -23.01 -13.99 -5.59
N ALA A 437 -22.29 -13.85 -6.70
CA ALA A 437 -22.71 -12.93 -7.75
C ALA A 437 -24.14 -13.25 -8.25
N PRO A 438 -25.01 -12.25 -8.49
CA PRO A 438 -24.73 -10.82 -8.38
C PRO A 438 -25.04 -10.18 -7.01
N SER A 439 -25.32 -10.98 -5.98
CA SER A 439 -25.78 -10.53 -4.65
C SER A 439 -24.64 -10.48 -3.62
N GLN A 440 -23.43 -10.26 -4.05
CA GLN A 440 -22.27 -10.15 -3.16
C GLN A 440 -22.34 -8.90 -2.30
N GLN A 441 -21.79 -9.01 -1.09
CA GLN A 441 -21.62 -7.90 -0.15
C GLN A 441 -20.19 -7.89 0.37
N THR A 442 -19.58 -6.72 0.40
CA THR A 442 -18.30 -6.46 1.05
C THR A 442 -18.55 -5.94 2.46
N ASN A 443 -17.89 -6.56 3.42
CA ASN A 443 -17.84 -6.12 4.81
C ASN A 443 -16.49 -5.47 5.04
N ILE A 444 -16.45 -4.15 5.23
CA ILE A 444 -15.22 -3.41 5.52
C ILE A 444 -15.06 -3.35 7.03
N TYR A 445 -13.92 -3.78 7.52
CA TYR A 445 -13.57 -3.85 8.93
C TYR A 445 -12.55 -2.78 9.30
N LEU A 446 -12.65 -2.32 10.54
CA LEU A 446 -11.62 -1.56 11.23
C LEU A 446 -11.41 -2.22 12.59
N TRP A 447 -10.17 -2.63 12.86
CA TRP A 447 -9.77 -3.24 14.12
C TRP A 447 -8.70 -2.41 14.82
N ASN A 448 -8.77 -2.37 16.14
CA ASN A 448 -7.72 -1.86 17.01
C ASN A 448 -6.84 -3.02 17.48
N SER A 449 -5.55 -2.92 17.31
CA SER A 449 -4.62 -3.95 17.77
C SER A 449 -4.34 -3.85 19.28
N GLY A 450 -4.54 -2.68 19.88
CA GLY A 450 -4.14 -2.37 21.25
C GLY A 450 -2.63 -2.13 21.41
N VAL A 451 -1.86 -2.18 20.33
CA VAL A 451 -0.40 -2.06 20.30
C VAL A 451 0.01 -0.65 19.92
N ALA A 452 1.09 -0.15 20.48
CA ALA A 452 1.63 1.16 20.13
C ALA A 452 2.08 1.20 18.67
N TYR A 453 1.66 2.22 17.93
CA TYR A 453 2.09 2.42 16.56
C TYR A 453 3.53 2.90 16.49
N VAL A 454 4.38 2.12 15.84
CA VAL A 454 5.79 2.44 15.58
C VAL A 454 5.99 2.41 14.06
N PRO A 455 6.11 3.57 13.37
CA PRO A 455 6.19 3.62 11.91
C PRO A 455 7.24 2.70 11.30
N SER A 456 8.43 2.62 11.87
CA SER A 456 9.51 1.76 11.38
C SER A 456 9.26 0.25 11.55
N LYS A 457 8.20 -0.13 12.26
CA LYS A 457 7.77 -1.52 12.48
C LYS A 457 6.59 -1.92 11.58
N VAL A 458 6.09 -1.00 10.74
CA VAL A 458 5.08 -1.30 9.72
C VAL A 458 5.77 -1.16 8.36
N GLN A 459 6.18 -2.27 7.78
CA GLN A 459 7.07 -2.29 6.62
C GLN A 459 6.30 -2.42 5.30
N THR A 460 5.15 -3.08 5.33
CA THR A 460 4.23 -3.19 4.19
C THR A 460 2.84 -2.74 4.65
N PRO A 461 2.56 -1.43 4.69
CA PRO A 461 1.34 -0.91 5.29
C PRO A 461 0.06 -1.20 4.49
N MET A 462 0.18 -1.46 3.19
CA MET A 462 -0.92 -1.75 2.27
C MET A 462 -0.42 -2.31 0.95
N TRP A 463 -1.31 -2.61 0.01
CA TRP A 463 -0.99 -3.04 -1.35
C TRP A 463 0.01 -2.09 -2.01
N GLN A 464 1.11 -2.64 -2.55
CA GLN A 464 2.23 -1.91 -3.13
C GLN A 464 2.76 -0.75 -2.26
N TYR A 465 2.78 -0.94 -0.94
CA TYR A 465 3.40 -0.14 0.13
C TYR A 465 2.74 1.19 0.48
N ASN A 466 2.05 1.86 -0.43
CA ASN A 466 1.48 3.18 -0.16
C ASN A 466 0.23 3.45 -1.01
N ALA A 467 -0.48 4.52 -0.72
CA ALA A 467 -1.72 4.88 -1.42
C ALA A 467 -1.52 5.31 -2.88
N ARG A 468 -0.29 5.56 -3.33
CA ARG A 468 0.05 5.78 -4.75
C ARG A 468 0.24 4.47 -5.50
N HIS A 469 0.43 3.37 -4.79
CA HIS A 469 0.75 2.04 -5.31
C HIS A 469 2.00 2.00 -6.18
N ASN A 470 3.02 2.80 -5.83
CA ASN A 470 4.23 2.91 -6.64
C ASN A 470 5.18 1.70 -6.53
N GLY A 471 4.89 0.75 -5.65
CA GLY A 471 5.65 -0.49 -5.52
C GLY A 471 7.03 -0.33 -4.89
N VAL A 472 7.36 0.84 -4.33
CA VAL A 472 8.68 1.10 -3.74
C VAL A 472 8.66 0.77 -2.27
N TYR A 473 9.57 -0.10 -1.84
CA TYR A 473 9.86 -0.30 -0.43
C TYR A 473 10.61 0.91 0.12
N ASN A 474 10.02 1.56 1.11
CA ASN A 474 10.65 2.63 1.88
C ASN A 474 10.42 2.33 3.36
N ASN A 475 11.49 2.14 4.11
CA ASN A 475 11.40 1.89 5.55
C ASN A 475 10.84 3.13 6.27
N GLY A 476 9.56 3.09 6.63
CA GLY A 476 8.89 4.13 7.41
C GLY A 476 8.11 5.20 6.64
N ASP A 477 7.98 5.12 5.31
CA ASP A 477 7.12 6.01 4.52
C ASP A 477 5.66 5.54 4.55
N ILE A 478 5.06 5.65 5.71
CA ILE A 478 3.61 5.60 5.82
C ILE A 478 3.10 7.00 5.56
N VAL A 479 2.32 7.08 4.51
CA VAL A 479 1.48 8.17 4.06
C VAL A 479 1.30 9.29 5.07
N ASN A 480 2.24 10.22 5.15
CA ASN A 480 1.92 11.57 5.54
C ASN A 480 1.20 12.19 4.36
N VAL A 481 -0.12 12.05 4.30
CA VAL A 481 -0.96 12.68 3.30
C VAL A 481 -1.26 14.13 3.67
N ARG A 482 -0.27 14.85 3.89
CA ARG A 482 0.09 16.10 3.26
C ARG A 482 1.38 15.79 2.55
N GLU A 483 1.28 15.35 1.31
CA GLU A 483 2.40 15.38 0.43
C GLU A 483 2.81 16.84 0.25
N ASN A 484 3.57 17.33 1.18
CA ASN A 484 4.56 18.30 0.80
C ASN A 484 5.59 17.49 0.01
N ASN A 485 5.38 17.37 -1.29
CA ASN A 485 6.43 17.14 -2.25
C ASN A 485 7.45 18.24 -2.03
N THR A 486 8.31 18.00 -1.10
CA THR A 486 9.67 18.53 -1.03
C THR A 486 10.26 17.92 0.22
N GLU A 487 11.40 17.40 0.10
CA GLU A 487 12.36 17.18 1.18
C GLU A 487 12.56 18.44 2.06
N TYR A 488 11.87 19.53 1.73
CA TYR A 488 11.94 20.78 2.45
C TYR A 488 10.56 21.36 2.76
N PRO A 489 10.25 21.67 4.03
CA PRO A 489 9.00 22.33 4.39
C PRO A 489 8.81 23.62 3.60
N GLY A 490 7.67 23.79 2.93
CA GLY A 490 7.36 24.99 2.16
C GLY A 490 7.32 26.28 2.99
N GLU A 491 7.15 26.16 4.31
CA GLU A 491 7.11 27.26 5.26
C GLU A 491 7.81 26.94 6.57
N TYR A 492 8.25 27.98 7.29
CA TYR A 492 8.67 27.85 8.68
C TYR A 492 7.46 27.58 9.56
N LYS A 493 7.55 26.57 10.45
CA LYS A 493 6.43 26.20 11.33
C LYS A 493 6.95 25.72 12.68
N LEU A 494 6.29 26.13 13.75
CA LEU A 494 6.48 25.61 15.10
C LEU A 494 5.19 24.88 15.49
N LEU A 495 5.28 23.58 15.73
CA LEU A 495 4.14 22.74 16.07
C LEU A 495 3.85 22.77 17.58
N GLN A 496 2.65 22.35 17.97
CA GLN A 496 2.30 22.16 19.36
C GLN A 496 3.09 20.98 19.92
N ASN A 497 3.64 21.14 21.14
CA ASN A 497 4.33 20.04 21.81
C ASN A 497 3.36 18.91 22.15
N TYR A 498 3.84 17.69 22.07
CA TYR A 498 3.06 16.50 22.42
C TYR A 498 3.90 15.53 23.28
N PRO A 499 3.32 15.01 24.39
CA PRO A 499 2.01 15.36 24.95
C PRO A 499 1.95 16.80 25.51
N ASN A 500 0.73 17.38 25.59
CA ASN A 500 0.44 18.64 26.28
C ASN A 500 -0.99 18.59 26.85
N PRO A 501 -1.19 18.52 28.20
CA PRO A 501 -0.15 18.60 29.25
C PRO A 501 0.86 17.46 29.25
N PHE A 502 2.05 17.67 29.84
CA PHE A 502 3.12 16.68 29.87
C PHE A 502 3.76 16.50 31.26
N ASN A 503 4.42 15.33 31.47
CA ASN A 503 5.09 14.99 32.73
C ASN A 503 6.22 13.96 32.52
N PRO A 504 7.48 14.23 32.81
CA PRO A 504 8.14 15.54 32.69
C PRO A 504 8.72 15.75 31.28
N THR A 505 8.40 14.87 30.31
CA THR A 505 8.98 14.84 28.96
C THR A 505 7.92 15.18 27.92
N THR A 506 8.30 15.99 26.90
CA THR A 506 7.47 16.28 25.73
C THR A 506 8.35 16.50 24.51
N LYS A 507 7.79 16.31 23.33
CA LYS A 507 8.43 16.54 22.03
C LYS A 507 7.92 17.84 21.42
N ILE A 508 8.81 18.60 20.81
CA ILE A 508 8.54 19.85 20.10
C ILE A 508 9.04 19.66 18.67
N SER A 509 8.12 19.61 17.71
CA SER A 509 8.46 19.50 16.30
C SER A 509 8.42 20.87 15.62
N TYR A 510 9.31 21.11 14.64
CA TYR A 510 9.38 22.35 13.89
C TYR A 510 9.93 22.14 12.49
N ASN A 511 9.48 22.99 11.56
CA ASN A 511 9.83 22.95 10.14
C ASN A 511 10.69 24.13 9.74
N ILE A 512 11.68 23.88 8.91
CA ILE A 512 12.59 24.88 8.33
C ILE A 512 12.49 24.82 6.82
N SER A 513 11.94 25.86 6.19
CA SER A 513 11.76 25.91 4.73
C SER A 513 13.03 26.31 3.97
N LYS A 514 13.94 27.08 4.59
CA LYS A 514 15.23 27.49 4.01
C LYS A 514 16.30 27.45 5.08
N PRO A 515 17.53 27.06 4.74
CA PRO A 515 18.63 27.04 5.72
C PRO A 515 18.75 28.35 6.48
N GLY A 516 18.98 28.26 7.79
CA GLY A 516 19.08 29.42 8.64
C GLY A 516 19.50 29.09 10.06
N PHE A 517 19.80 30.15 10.85
CA PHE A 517 20.12 30.03 12.26
C PHE A 517 18.82 29.93 13.06
N VAL A 518 18.54 28.76 13.64
CA VAL A 518 17.35 28.49 14.44
C VAL A 518 17.63 28.77 15.90
N ARG A 519 16.74 29.54 16.53
CA ARG A 519 16.69 29.68 17.97
C ARG A 519 15.31 29.24 18.46
N ILE A 520 15.27 28.28 19.41
CA ILE A 520 14.06 27.91 20.12
C ILE A 520 14.31 28.05 21.62
N SER A 521 13.58 28.96 22.26
CA SER A 521 13.74 29.27 23.68
C SER A 521 12.43 29.04 24.44
N LEU A 522 12.54 28.62 25.70
CA LEU A 522 11.44 28.44 26.63
C LEU A 522 11.34 29.62 27.60
N TYR A 523 10.13 30.09 27.80
CA TYR A 523 9.82 31.24 28.66
C TYR A 523 8.81 30.88 29.74
N ASN A 524 8.95 31.43 30.92
CA ASN A 524 7.91 31.36 31.95
C ASN A 524 6.79 32.40 31.70
N VAL A 525 5.74 32.38 32.51
CA VAL A 525 4.60 33.31 32.42
C VAL A 525 4.97 34.80 32.60
N LEU A 526 6.15 35.12 33.14
CA LEU A 526 6.65 36.50 33.28
C LEU A 526 7.47 36.92 32.04
N GLY A 527 7.56 36.08 31.01
CA GLY A 527 8.35 36.36 29.82
C GLY A 527 9.87 36.22 30.01
N LYS A 528 10.33 35.66 31.15
CA LYS A 528 11.74 35.39 31.38
C LYS A 528 12.13 34.09 30.66
N GLU A 529 13.17 34.11 29.84
CA GLU A 529 13.77 32.92 29.25
C GLU A 529 14.34 32.02 30.36
N VAL A 530 13.90 30.75 30.37
CA VAL A 530 14.30 29.75 31.37
C VAL A 530 15.13 28.62 30.77
N LEU A 531 15.09 28.45 29.46
CA LEU A 531 15.91 27.46 28.77
C LEU A 531 16.06 27.86 27.30
N ASN A 532 17.26 27.66 26.73
CA ASN A 532 17.50 27.70 25.31
C ASN A 532 17.58 26.25 24.83
N MET A 533 16.65 25.84 23.95
CA MET A 533 16.46 24.46 23.53
C MET A 533 17.21 24.16 22.23
N VAL A 534 17.18 25.08 21.27
CA VAL A 534 17.88 24.97 19.97
C VAL A 534 18.55 26.34 19.70
N ASN A 535 19.81 26.34 19.29
CA ASN A 535 20.54 27.55 18.96
C ASN A 535 21.71 27.25 18.02
N GLU A 536 21.34 26.88 16.77
CA GLU A 536 22.31 26.38 15.79
C GLU A 536 21.86 26.61 14.34
N GLN A 537 22.81 26.52 13.41
CA GLN A 537 22.53 26.52 11.99
C GLN A 537 21.84 25.18 11.60
N LYS A 538 20.69 25.25 10.93
CA LYS A 538 19.98 24.10 10.41
C LYS A 538 19.78 24.24 8.91
N GLN A 539 19.80 23.11 8.20
CA GLN A 539 19.37 23.00 6.81
C GLN A 539 17.84 23.05 6.74
N ALA A 540 17.28 23.21 5.54
CA ALA A 540 15.86 23.01 5.35
C ALA A 540 15.50 21.55 5.72
N GLY A 541 14.33 21.35 6.39
CA GLY A 541 13.94 20.04 6.88
C GLY A 541 12.98 20.11 8.07
N MET A 542 12.52 18.95 8.51
CA MET A 542 11.70 18.78 9.71
C MET A 542 12.58 18.31 10.86
N TYR A 543 12.35 18.87 12.05
CA TYR A 543 13.17 18.63 13.23
C TYR A 543 12.30 18.40 14.46
N GLU A 544 12.82 17.62 15.40
CA GLU A 544 12.20 17.37 16.68
C GLU A 544 13.19 17.64 17.81
N TYR A 545 12.71 18.27 18.89
CA TYR A 545 13.46 18.48 20.12
C TYR A 545 12.71 17.84 21.29
N THR A 546 13.35 16.93 22.02
CA THR A 546 12.80 16.32 23.23
C THR A 546 13.14 17.16 24.45
N LEU A 547 12.13 17.81 25.04
CA LEU A 547 12.27 18.56 26.27
C LEU A 547 12.11 17.63 27.48
N LYS A 548 13.14 17.54 28.32
CA LYS A 548 13.10 16.94 29.66
C LYS A 548 13.02 18.03 30.71
N ALA A 549 11.85 18.22 31.30
CA ALA A 549 11.54 19.34 32.19
C ALA A 549 11.67 18.99 33.68
N GLU A 550 12.59 18.09 34.03
CA GLU A 550 12.79 17.62 35.42
C GLU A 550 13.14 18.78 36.39
N MET A 551 13.85 19.80 35.91
CA MET A 551 14.27 20.95 36.70
C MET A 551 13.26 22.12 36.69
N LEU A 552 12.18 22.02 35.93
CA LEU A 552 11.15 23.04 35.83
C LEU A 552 10.03 22.79 36.83
N ASN A 553 9.39 23.82 37.35
CA ASN A 553 8.22 23.71 38.22
C ASN A 553 6.95 23.42 37.40
N THR A 554 5.96 22.76 38.01
CA THR A 554 4.60 22.64 37.45
C THR A 554 4.07 24.04 37.09
N GLY A 555 3.53 24.18 35.87
CA GLY A 555 3.00 25.46 35.43
C GLY A 555 2.94 25.62 33.90
N ILE A 556 2.50 26.79 33.49
CA ILE A 556 2.42 27.20 32.09
C ILE A 556 3.77 27.78 31.65
N TYR A 557 4.21 27.37 30.49
CA TYR A 557 5.37 27.87 29.78
C TYR A 557 5.02 28.22 28.34
N TYR A 558 5.85 29.05 27.72
CA TYR A 558 5.77 29.40 26.30
C TYR A 558 7.09 29.07 25.62
N TYR A 559 7.07 28.45 24.46
CA TYR A 559 8.27 28.28 23.65
C TYR A 559 8.15 29.04 22.35
N LYS A 560 9.24 29.66 21.92
CA LYS A 560 9.32 30.56 20.78
C LYS A 560 10.44 30.11 19.87
N MET A 561 10.10 29.97 18.56
CA MET A 561 11.06 29.75 17.49
C MET A 561 11.30 31.02 16.71
N GLU A 562 12.55 31.27 16.37
CA GLU A 562 13.01 32.40 15.56
C GLU A 562 14.00 31.89 14.52
N ILE A 563 13.77 32.23 13.23
CA ILE A 563 14.63 31.89 12.10
C ILE A 563 14.35 32.83 10.92
N ASN A 564 15.37 33.43 10.29
CA ASN A 564 15.25 34.20 9.04
C ASN A 564 14.09 35.23 9.04
N GLY A 565 13.81 35.88 10.18
CA GLY A 565 12.70 36.82 10.34
C GLY A 565 11.33 36.19 10.66
N PHE A 566 11.22 34.88 10.60
CA PHE A 566 10.04 34.16 11.07
C PHE A 566 10.06 34.06 12.59
N THR A 567 8.89 34.22 13.21
CA THR A 567 8.69 34.02 14.66
C THR A 567 7.37 33.32 14.91
N SER A 568 7.40 32.28 15.74
CA SER A 568 6.19 31.57 16.19
C SER A 568 6.31 31.21 17.67
N THR A 569 5.19 31.28 18.41
CA THR A 569 5.14 30.98 19.84
C THR A 569 4.00 30.03 20.15
N LYS A 570 4.25 29.03 20.99
CA LYS A 570 3.27 28.04 21.46
C LYS A 570 3.26 27.98 22.97
N LYS A 571 2.14 27.56 23.55
CA LYS A 571 1.94 27.37 25.00
C LYS A 571 2.05 25.89 25.35
N MET A 572 2.69 25.56 26.47
CA MET A 572 2.71 24.21 27.05
C MET A 572 2.35 24.23 28.53
N LEU A 573 1.82 23.10 29.02
CA LEU A 573 1.45 22.90 30.42
C LEU A 573 2.23 21.70 30.98
N LEU A 574 3.12 21.97 31.95
CA LEU A 574 3.85 20.96 32.71
C LEU A 574 3.05 20.60 33.96
N LEU A 575 2.75 19.32 34.13
CA LEU A 575 2.13 18.72 35.32
C LEU A 575 3.14 17.74 35.95
N LYS A 576 3.50 17.95 37.21
CA LYS A 576 4.32 16.99 37.97
C LYS A 576 3.51 16.36 39.06
#